data_24821e9b06532d3cb5669e45d86cdadc
#
_entry.id   24821e9b06532d3cb5669e45d86cdadc
#
_cell.length_a   1.000
_cell.length_b   1.000
_cell.length_c   1.000
_cell.angle_alpha   90.00
_cell.angle_beta   90.00
_cell.angle_gamma   90.00
#
_symmetry.space_group_name_H-M   'P 1'
#
loop_
_entity.id
_entity.type
_entity.pdbx_description
1 polymer ?
#
loop_
_entity_poly.entity_id
_entity_poly.type
_entity_poly.pdbx_seq_one_letter_code
_entity_poly.pdbx_strand_id
1 'polypeptide(L)'
;MRRLFMEPIGIFILAMLCQVYSCAANVSDSVERMQYASVAGEEYLQGDKLETNLDDKVYFDFDKSALDAEDKNLLEQYLPEIKKAKIVRLEGHCDDRGTREYNLALGERRALEVRDFLIVKGVSGKKIRVVSFGEEKPLKSASNEKAWSENRRVEISLY
;
A
#
# COMPACT_ATOMS: atom_id res chain seq x y z
N MET A 1 2.43 62.73 -33.92
CA MET A 1 2.85 61.75 -32.91
C MET A 1 1.64 60.85 -32.59
N ARG A 2 1.56 59.67 -33.20
CA ARG A 2 0.52 58.67 -32.89
C ARG A 2 1.17 57.56 -32.08
N ARG A 3 0.76 57.41 -30.82
CA ARG A 3 1.16 56.26 -29.98
C ARG A 3 0.23 55.10 -30.33
N LEU A 4 0.82 54.00 -30.81
CA LEU A 4 0.15 52.72 -30.96
C LEU A 4 0.03 52.06 -29.54
N PHE A 5 -1.18 51.85 -29.08
CA PHE A 5 -1.52 51.03 -27.95
C PHE A 5 -1.43 49.56 -28.40
N MET A 6 -0.49 48.81 -27.92
CA MET A 6 -0.44 47.36 -28.08
C MET A 6 -1.29 46.73 -26.97
N GLU A 7 -2.33 46.04 -27.35
CA GLU A 7 -3.25 45.30 -26.49
C GLU A 7 -2.56 44.04 -25.93
N PRO A 8 -2.71 43.69 -24.64
CA PRO A 8 -2.09 42.51 -24.01
C PRO A 8 -3.00 41.26 -24.11
N ILE A 9 -3.46 40.90 -25.32
CA ILE A 9 -4.33 39.71 -25.52
C ILE A 9 -3.51 38.42 -25.64
N GLY A 10 -2.21 38.51 -25.93
CA GLY A 10 -1.36 37.33 -26.18
C GLY A 10 -0.90 36.55 -24.95
N ILE A 11 -1.00 37.11 -23.74
CA ILE A 11 -0.43 36.52 -22.54
C ILE A 11 -1.39 35.53 -21.84
N PHE A 12 -2.71 35.71 -22.04
CA PHE A 12 -3.71 34.83 -21.40
C PHE A 12 -3.87 33.45 -22.05
N ILE A 13 -3.51 33.28 -23.31
CA ILE A 13 -3.64 31.98 -24.00
C ILE A 13 -2.51 31.02 -23.62
N LEU A 14 -1.33 31.52 -23.26
CA LEU A 14 -0.21 30.68 -22.87
C LEU A 14 -0.35 30.12 -21.47
N ALA A 15 -1.08 30.78 -20.56
CA ALA A 15 -1.31 30.35 -19.20
C ALA A 15 -2.33 29.19 -19.10
N MET A 16 -3.29 29.10 -20.04
CA MET A 16 -4.33 28.06 -19.99
C MET A 16 -3.88 26.72 -20.55
N LEU A 17 -2.84 26.67 -21.38
CA LEU A 17 -2.24 25.45 -21.92
C LEU A 17 -1.32 24.75 -20.91
N CYS A 18 -0.83 25.44 -19.88
CA CYS A 18 0.07 24.88 -18.89
C CYS A 18 -0.66 24.02 -17.83
N GLN A 19 -1.98 24.22 -17.62
CA GLN A 19 -2.74 23.47 -16.61
C GLN A 19 -3.15 22.06 -17.05
N VAL A 20 -3.22 21.79 -18.35
CA VAL A 20 -3.58 20.43 -18.86
C VAL A 20 -2.37 19.49 -18.85
N TYR A 21 -1.14 20.01 -18.90
CA TYR A 21 0.07 19.19 -18.85
C TYR A 21 0.47 18.76 -17.42
N SER A 22 0.00 19.47 -16.40
CA SER A 22 0.33 19.16 -15.00
C SER A 22 -0.42 17.93 -14.45
N CYS A 23 -1.54 17.55 -15.07
CA CYS A 23 -2.35 16.41 -14.61
C CYS A 23 -1.85 15.06 -15.15
N ALA A 24 -1.18 15.05 -16.32
CA ALA A 24 -0.65 13.83 -16.93
C ALA A 24 0.68 13.38 -16.30
N ALA A 25 1.47 14.31 -15.74
CA ALA A 25 2.76 14.00 -15.11
C ALA A 25 2.62 13.29 -13.74
N ASN A 26 1.48 13.47 -13.05
CA ASN A 26 1.28 12.87 -11.72
C ASN A 26 0.89 11.38 -11.75
N VAL A 27 0.39 10.86 -12.87
CA VAL A 27 -0.02 9.45 -12.97
C VAL A 27 1.17 8.54 -13.28
N SER A 28 2.11 8.98 -14.12
CA SER A 28 3.33 8.23 -14.42
C SER A 28 4.29 8.18 -13.23
N ASP A 29 4.40 9.27 -12.46
CA ASP A 29 5.27 9.35 -11.27
C ASP A 29 4.77 8.46 -10.12
N SER A 30 3.46 8.24 -10.01
CA SER A 30 2.88 7.33 -9.01
C SER A 30 3.13 5.85 -9.35
N VAL A 31 3.09 5.48 -10.64
CA VAL A 31 3.35 4.09 -11.09
C VAL A 31 4.84 3.76 -10.98
N GLU A 32 5.73 4.68 -11.33
CA GLU A 32 7.17 4.49 -11.12
C GLU A 32 7.53 4.40 -9.62
N ARG A 33 6.92 5.19 -8.75
CA ARG A 33 7.11 5.08 -7.30
C ARG A 33 6.62 3.75 -6.73
N MET A 34 5.56 3.16 -7.27
CA MET A 34 5.08 1.85 -6.85
C MET A 34 6.07 0.73 -7.25
N GLN A 35 6.67 0.79 -8.43
CA GLN A 35 7.69 -0.16 -8.85
C GLN A 35 9.00 -0.02 -8.07
N TYR A 36 9.41 1.21 -7.72
CA TYR A 36 10.62 1.44 -6.91
C TYR A 36 10.44 0.99 -5.46
N ALA A 37 9.24 1.13 -4.89
CA ALA A 37 8.95 0.69 -3.53
C ALA A 37 9.00 -0.83 -3.38
N SER A 38 8.61 -1.59 -4.42
CA SER A 38 8.68 -3.06 -4.40
C SER A 38 10.11 -3.60 -4.53
N VAL A 39 11.00 -2.91 -5.24
CA VAL A 39 12.40 -3.31 -5.41
C VAL A 39 13.30 -2.81 -4.27
N ALA A 40 13.04 -1.60 -3.76
CA ALA A 40 13.83 -1.04 -2.65
C ALA A 40 13.52 -1.68 -1.28
N GLY A 41 12.40 -2.40 -1.15
CA GLY A 41 11.98 -3.01 0.11
C GLY A 41 12.79 -4.24 0.53
N GLU A 42 13.48 -4.90 -0.39
CA GLU A 42 14.25 -6.12 -0.08
C GLU A 42 15.67 -5.84 0.42
N GLU A 43 16.27 -4.70 0.04
CA GLU A 43 17.67 -4.39 0.38
C GLU A 43 17.88 -3.91 1.83
N TYR A 44 16.82 -3.46 2.53
CA TYR A 44 16.94 -2.90 3.88
C TYR A 44 16.61 -3.87 5.02
N LEU A 45 16.23 -5.12 4.70
CA LEU A 45 15.86 -6.12 5.70
C LEU A 45 17.04 -7.02 6.09
N GLN A 46 18.18 -6.42 6.44
CA GLN A 46 19.30 -7.14 7.06
C GLN A 46 19.06 -7.28 8.58
N GLY A 47 18.17 -8.17 8.95
CA GLY A 47 17.90 -8.52 10.33
C GLY A 47 17.15 -9.84 10.38
N ASP A 48 17.39 -10.65 11.41
CA ASP A 48 16.63 -11.86 11.63
C ASP A 48 15.17 -11.51 11.93
N LYS A 49 14.23 -12.20 11.27
CA LYS A 49 12.79 -12.08 11.56
C LYS A 49 12.58 -12.51 13.01
N LEU A 50 11.91 -11.67 13.78
CA LEU A 50 11.51 -12.01 15.14
C LEU A 50 10.44 -13.12 15.09
N GLU A 51 10.75 -14.26 15.69
CA GLU A 51 9.80 -15.35 15.88
C GLU A 51 8.76 -14.91 16.93
N THR A 52 7.50 -14.83 16.53
CA THR A 52 6.38 -14.58 17.42
C THR A 52 5.49 -15.80 17.49
N ASN A 53 4.96 -16.13 18.66
CA ASN A 53 4.02 -17.24 18.84
C ASN A 53 2.58 -16.89 18.47
N LEU A 54 2.37 -15.75 17.84
CA LEU A 54 1.06 -15.21 17.45
C LEU A 54 0.82 -15.44 15.96
N ASP A 55 -0.44 -15.51 15.54
CA ASP A 55 -0.79 -15.56 14.12
C ASP A 55 -0.47 -14.21 13.48
N ASP A 56 0.53 -14.17 12.63
CA ASP A 56 1.06 -12.96 11.98
C ASP A 56 0.24 -12.53 10.76
N LYS A 57 -1.00 -12.97 10.64
CA LYS A 57 -1.86 -12.74 9.48
C LYS A 57 -3.21 -12.13 9.86
N VAL A 58 -3.63 -11.17 9.06
CA VAL A 58 -4.97 -10.57 9.08
C VAL A 58 -5.67 -10.95 7.78
N TYR A 59 -6.89 -11.46 7.85
CA TYR A 59 -7.63 -11.97 6.69
C TYR A 59 -8.76 -11.00 6.29
N PHE A 60 -9.11 -11.03 5.01
CA PHE A 60 -10.07 -10.09 4.44
C PHE A 60 -11.16 -10.81 3.65
N ASP A 61 -12.36 -10.28 3.70
CA ASP A 61 -13.44 -10.68 2.81
C ASP A 61 -13.09 -10.38 1.33
N PHE A 62 -13.84 -11.03 0.44
CA PHE A 62 -13.73 -10.78 -0.99
C PHE A 62 -13.96 -9.30 -1.29
N ASP A 63 -13.04 -8.72 -2.06
CA ASP A 63 -13.07 -7.31 -2.52
C ASP A 63 -13.14 -6.25 -1.40
N LYS A 64 -12.81 -6.63 -0.16
CA LYS A 64 -12.76 -5.70 0.97
C LYS A 64 -11.33 -5.44 1.44
N SER A 65 -11.11 -4.24 1.99
CA SER A 65 -9.87 -3.82 2.63
C SER A 65 -10.07 -3.29 4.05
N ALA A 66 -11.32 -3.13 4.50
CA ALA A 66 -11.62 -2.64 5.85
C ALA A 66 -11.36 -3.73 6.90
N LEU A 67 -10.74 -3.34 8.01
CA LEU A 67 -10.54 -4.18 9.19
C LEU A 67 -11.85 -4.32 9.96
N ASP A 68 -12.23 -5.53 10.32
CA ASP A 68 -13.34 -5.79 11.21
C ASP A 68 -12.97 -5.67 12.70
N ALA A 69 -13.89 -6.04 13.60
CA ALA A 69 -13.65 -5.95 15.03
C ALA A 69 -12.70 -7.04 15.53
N GLU A 70 -12.72 -8.22 14.93
CA GLU A 70 -11.87 -9.36 15.29
C GLU A 70 -10.43 -9.08 14.87
N ASP A 71 -10.24 -8.56 13.65
CA ASP A 71 -8.94 -8.12 13.13
C ASP A 71 -8.31 -7.04 14.01
N LYS A 72 -9.12 -6.04 14.42
CA LYS A 72 -8.65 -4.97 15.32
C LYS A 72 -8.24 -5.50 16.68
N ASN A 73 -9.00 -6.43 17.26
CA ASN A 73 -8.66 -7.07 18.52
C ASN A 73 -7.37 -7.90 18.39
N LEU A 74 -7.21 -8.65 17.29
CA LEU A 74 -6.00 -9.39 16.99
C LEU A 74 -4.79 -8.45 16.93
N LEU A 75 -4.87 -7.38 16.15
CA LEU A 75 -3.81 -6.39 16.03
C LEU A 75 -3.48 -5.72 17.37
N GLU A 76 -4.46 -5.50 18.24
CA GLU A 76 -4.22 -4.95 19.59
C GLU A 76 -3.39 -5.90 20.47
N GLN A 77 -3.59 -7.21 20.34
CA GLN A 77 -2.79 -8.20 21.05
C GLN A 77 -1.32 -8.21 20.58
N TYR A 78 -1.07 -7.87 19.31
CA TYR A 78 0.28 -7.76 18.74
C TYR A 78 1.01 -6.46 19.07
N LEU A 79 0.31 -5.42 19.53
CA LEU A 79 0.90 -4.10 19.75
C LEU A 79 2.18 -4.11 20.61
N PRO A 80 2.29 -4.92 21.69
CA PRO A 80 3.51 -4.93 22.51
C PRO A 80 4.75 -5.37 21.71
N GLU A 81 4.62 -6.41 20.87
CA GLU A 81 5.69 -6.94 20.02
C GLU A 81 5.99 -5.97 18.88
N ILE A 82 4.97 -5.47 18.21
CA ILE A 82 5.08 -4.48 17.12
C ILE A 82 5.80 -3.22 17.63
N LYS A 83 5.51 -2.76 18.84
CA LYS A 83 6.17 -1.58 19.43
C LYS A 83 7.65 -1.82 19.74
N LYS A 84 8.05 -3.04 20.06
CA LYS A 84 9.45 -3.41 20.32
C LYS A 84 10.27 -3.55 19.03
N ALA A 85 9.65 -3.99 17.94
CA ALA A 85 10.32 -4.19 16.65
C ALA A 85 10.96 -2.91 16.13
N LYS A 86 12.11 -3.03 15.45
CA LYS A 86 12.78 -1.92 14.76
C LYS A 86 12.10 -1.60 13.44
N ILE A 87 11.69 -2.63 12.70
CA ILE A 87 10.98 -2.54 11.43
C ILE A 87 9.77 -3.46 11.48
N VAL A 88 8.65 -2.98 10.96
CA VAL A 88 7.40 -3.71 10.77
C VAL A 88 7.13 -3.76 9.28
N ARG A 89 7.11 -4.94 8.68
CA ARG A 89 6.77 -5.13 7.28
C ARG A 89 5.35 -5.69 7.16
N LEU A 90 4.53 -5.03 6.34
CA LEU A 90 3.16 -5.42 6.04
C LEU A 90 3.10 -5.82 4.57
N GLU A 91 2.76 -7.07 4.31
CA GLU A 91 2.68 -7.65 2.97
C GLU A 91 1.23 -7.94 2.61
N GLY A 92 0.69 -7.21 1.62
CA GLY A 92 -0.68 -7.36 1.17
C GLY A 92 -0.81 -8.39 0.06
N HIS A 93 -1.80 -9.30 0.20
CA HIS A 93 -2.09 -10.37 -0.74
C HIS A 93 -3.56 -10.42 -1.12
N CYS A 94 -3.83 -10.98 -2.30
CA CYS A 94 -5.16 -11.20 -2.85
C CYS A 94 -5.31 -12.64 -3.34
N ASP A 95 -6.54 -13.04 -3.60
CA ASP A 95 -6.83 -14.24 -4.39
C ASP A 95 -6.59 -13.98 -5.89
N ASP A 96 -6.66 -15.02 -6.72
CA ASP A 96 -6.37 -15.00 -8.17
C ASP A 96 -7.52 -14.45 -9.03
N ARG A 97 -8.58 -13.92 -8.43
CA ARG A 97 -9.73 -13.36 -9.17
C ARG A 97 -9.52 -11.87 -9.44
N GLY A 98 -9.73 -11.47 -10.70
CA GLY A 98 -9.56 -10.07 -11.13
C GLY A 98 -8.35 -9.87 -12.04
N THR A 99 -7.91 -8.62 -12.18
CA THR A 99 -6.68 -8.31 -12.91
C THR A 99 -5.51 -8.16 -11.95
N ARG A 100 -4.31 -8.44 -12.45
CA ARG A 100 -3.06 -8.31 -11.69
C ARG A 100 -2.91 -6.90 -11.08
N GLU A 101 -3.17 -5.88 -11.87
CA GLU A 101 -3.07 -4.47 -11.46
C GLU A 101 -4.08 -4.14 -10.35
N TYR A 102 -5.31 -4.64 -10.50
CA TYR A 102 -6.34 -4.48 -9.48
C TYR A 102 -5.96 -5.14 -8.17
N ASN A 103 -5.48 -6.40 -8.23
CA ASN A 103 -5.09 -7.17 -7.05
C ASN A 103 -3.86 -6.56 -6.36
N LEU A 104 -2.91 -6.00 -7.13
CA LEU A 104 -1.78 -5.28 -6.56
C LEU A 104 -2.26 -4.05 -5.76
N ALA A 105 -3.15 -3.25 -6.33
CA ALA A 105 -3.71 -2.07 -5.65
C ALA A 105 -4.61 -2.46 -4.45
N LEU A 106 -5.36 -3.56 -4.53
CA LEU A 106 -6.20 -4.04 -3.42
C LEU A 106 -5.34 -4.54 -2.26
N GLY A 107 -4.28 -5.31 -2.55
CA GLY A 107 -3.32 -5.77 -1.54
C GLY A 107 -2.63 -4.59 -0.83
N GLU A 108 -2.26 -3.54 -1.58
CA GLU A 108 -1.70 -2.33 -1.00
C GLU A 108 -2.71 -1.63 -0.08
N ARG A 109 -3.96 -1.44 -0.51
CA ARG A 109 -5.02 -0.83 0.32
C ARG A 109 -5.22 -1.58 1.64
N ARG A 110 -5.22 -2.93 1.62
CA ARG A 110 -5.29 -3.76 2.83
C ARG A 110 -4.13 -3.50 3.78
N ALA A 111 -2.92 -3.51 3.26
CA ALA A 111 -1.73 -3.25 4.08
C ALA A 111 -1.68 -1.82 4.62
N LEU A 112 -2.17 -0.83 3.86
CA LEU A 112 -2.32 0.56 4.31
C LEU A 112 -3.34 0.69 5.43
N GLU A 113 -4.46 -0.03 5.38
CA GLU A 113 -5.47 -0.04 6.44
C GLU A 113 -4.90 -0.58 7.76
N VAL A 114 -4.14 -1.68 7.71
CA VAL A 114 -3.41 -2.21 8.88
C VAL A 114 -2.40 -1.18 9.39
N ARG A 115 -1.62 -0.56 8.50
CA ARG A 115 -0.65 0.49 8.88
C ARG A 115 -1.33 1.64 9.63
N ASP A 116 -2.42 2.15 9.07
CA ASP A 116 -3.09 3.33 9.62
C ASP A 116 -3.71 3.01 10.99
N PHE A 117 -4.25 1.81 11.17
CA PHE A 117 -4.68 1.31 12.47
C PHE A 117 -3.52 1.28 13.47
N LEU A 118 -2.37 0.72 13.10
CA LEU A 118 -1.19 0.66 13.97
C LEU A 118 -0.66 2.05 14.35
N ILE A 119 -0.68 3.00 13.42
CA ILE A 119 -0.29 4.39 13.68
C ILE A 119 -1.24 5.04 14.71
N VAL A 120 -2.56 4.86 14.55
CA VAL A 120 -3.55 5.35 15.53
C VAL A 120 -3.31 4.75 16.92
N LYS A 121 -2.84 3.49 16.99
CA LYS A 121 -2.47 2.82 18.26
C LYS A 121 -1.06 3.19 18.77
N GLY A 122 -0.42 4.18 18.16
CA GLY A 122 0.85 4.76 18.62
C GLY A 122 2.11 4.06 18.12
N VAL A 123 2.03 3.27 17.03
CA VAL A 123 3.19 2.74 16.34
C VAL A 123 3.76 3.80 15.41
N SER A 124 5.08 4.04 15.44
CA SER A 124 5.71 5.03 14.56
C SER A 124 5.61 4.60 13.10
N GLY A 125 4.99 5.43 12.25
CA GLY A 125 4.89 5.17 10.81
C GLY A 125 6.26 5.07 10.11
N LYS A 126 7.32 5.65 10.69
CA LYS A 126 8.68 5.58 10.13
C LYS A 126 9.26 4.17 10.11
N LYS A 127 8.81 3.27 10.98
CA LYS A 127 9.27 1.89 11.03
C LYS A 127 8.38 0.92 10.26
N ILE A 128 7.22 1.35 9.76
CA ILE A 128 6.30 0.50 8.99
C ILE A 128 6.67 0.56 7.51
N ARG A 129 6.81 -0.61 6.91
CA ARG A 129 7.03 -0.81 5.46
C ARG A 129 5.84 -1.55 4.89
N VAL A 130 5.22 -1.01 3.84
CA VAL A 130 4.09 -1.62 3.14
C VAL A 130 4.57 -2.12 1.79
N VAL A 131 4.23 -3.36 1.47
CA VAL A 131 4.49 -3.98 0.17
C VAL A 131 3.23 -4.73 -0.24
N SER A 132 2.86 -4.69 -1.52
CA SER A 132 1.81 -5.54 -2.07
C SER A 132 2.39 -6.52 -3.06
N PHE A 133 1.97 -7.77 -2.94
CA PHE A 133 2.23 -8.83 -3.92
C PHE A 133 0.98 -9.16 -4.75
N GLY A 134 -0.18 -8.55 -4.43
CA GLY A 134 -1.41 -8.91 -5.10
C GLY A 134 -1.64 -10.42 -5.07
N GLU A 135 -1.81 -11.04 -6.24
CA GLU A 135 -1.99 -12.48 -6.40
C GLU A 135 -0.69 -13.27 -6.60
N GLU A 136 0.48 -12.61 -6.66
CA GLU A 136 1.73 -13.23 -7.11
C GLU A 136 2.36 -14.19 -6.09
N LYS A 137 2.03 -14.06 -4.80
CA LYS A 137 2.51 -14.94 -3.74
C LYS A 137 1.34 -15.62 -3.01
N PRO A 138 0.66 -16.58 -3.63
CA PRO A 138 -0.45 -17.27 -3.00
C PRO A 138 0.05 -18.21 -1.89
N LEU A 139 -0.68 -18.27 -0.77
CA LEU A 139 -0.45 -19.26 0.27
C LEU A 139 -0.96 -20.66 -0.17
N LYS A 140 -2.04 -20.65 -0.94
CA LYS A 140 -2.66 -21.85 -1.52
C LYS A 140 -2.92 -21.64 -3.01
N SER A 141 -2.50 -22.59 -3.83
CA SER A 141 -2.64 -22.53 -5.29
C SER A 141 -3.94 -23.13 -5.83
N ALA A 142 -4.88 -23.56 -4.97
CA ALA A 142 -6.14 -24.12 -5.40
C ALA A 142 -7.17 -23.02 -5.73
N SER A 143 -7.92 -23.20 -6.80
CA SER A 143 -8.99 -22.26 -7.21
C SER A 143 -10.34 -22.65 -6.57
N ASN A 144 -10.46 -22.41 -5.27
CA ASN A 144 -11.69 -22.61 -4.51
C ASN A 144 -11.75 -21.61 -3.34
N GLU A 145 -12.97 -21.43 -2.77
CA GLU A 145 -13.18 -20.41 -1.73
C GLU A 145 -12.29 -20.60 -0.49
N LYS A 146 -12.00 -21.85 -0.13
CA LYS A 146 -11.12 -22.12 1.00
C LYS A 146 -9.71 -21.60 0.76
N ALA A 147 -9.14 -21.83 -0.42
CA ALA A 147 -7.82 -21.33 -0.79
C ALA A 147 -7.83 -19.79 -0.96
N TRP A 148 -8.89 -19.27 -1.59
CA TRP A 148 -9.05 -17.83 -1.78
C TRP A 148 -9.13 -17.07 -0.47
N SER A 149 -9.87 -17.57 0.51
CA SER A 149 -9.95 -16.93 1.84
C SER A 149 -8.60 -16.90 2.55
N GLU A 150 -7.79 -17.94 2.42
CA GLU A 150 -6.44 -17.97 2.99
C GLU A 150 -5.45 -17.05 2.23
N ASN A 151 -5.70 -16.78 0.94
CA ASN A 151 -4.87 -15.89 0.14
C ASN A 151 -5.18 -14.41 0.38
N ARG A 152 -6.42 -14.06 0.73
CA ARG A 152 -6.85 -12.68 1.03
C ARG A 152 -6.36 -12.24 2.40
N ARG A 153 -5.09 -11.89 2.51
CA ARG A 153 -4.44 -11.60 3.81
C ARG A 153 -3.47 -10.44 3.76
N VAL A 154 -3.14 -9.94 4.92
CA VAL A 154 -1.94 -9.14 5.17
C VAL A 154 -1.04 -9.89 6.14
N GLU A 155 0.19 -10.15 5.76
CA GLU A 155 1.21 -10.73 6.62
C GLU A 155 2.00 -9.63 7.34
N ILE A 156 2.28 -9.86 8.64
CA ILE A 156 3.02 -8.94 9.50
C ILE A 156 4.36 -9.57 9.85
N SER A 157 5.45 -8.98 9.41
CA SER A 157 6.79 -9.43 9.75
C SER A 157 7.50 -8.38 10.60
N LEU A 158 8.10 -8.81 11.70
CA LEU A 158 8.81 -7.97 12.67
C LEU A 158 10.33 -8.21 12.58
N TYR A 159 11.11 -7.12 12.60
CA TYR A 159 12.58 -7.14 12.54
C TYR A 159 13.22 -6.20 13.56
#